data_11de6cf597797f66762a073e995a8e09
#
_entry.id   11de6cf597797f66762a073e995a8e09
#
_cell.length_a   1.000
_cell.length_b   1.000
_cell.length_c   1.000
_cell.angle_alpha   90.00
_cell.angle_beta   90.00
_cell.angle_gamma   90.00
#
_symmetry.space_group_name_H-M   'P 1'
#
loop_
_entity.id
_entity.type
_entity.pdbx_description
1 polymer ?
#
loop_
_entity_poly.entity_id
_entity_poly.type
_entity_poly.pdbx_seq_one_letter_code
_entity_poly.pdbx_strand_id
1 'polypeptide(L)'
;MIDQERINEYWKRTDQPLSVFEALKEIGYFDAPASKGHHLAVAGGLVEHSIHVTNILRVTQSMPEVSAYRVGMYHDLVKCLCYKAVGDGKYEYVQPPYPGHGAASAMIAADIGIQLDPVERAAIVWHMGAFGIHDDRQMEEYKAALRKWPIPIIFTHASDHLASIQEETGVYQ
;
A
#
# COMPACT_ATOMS: atom_id res chain seq x y z
N MET A 1 3.09 19.53 4.45
CA MET A 1 3.55 19.37 3.04
C MET A 1 4.55 18.23 3.06
N ILE A 2 4.33 17.19 2.29
CA ILE A 2 5.21 16.02 2.27
C ILE A 2 6.55 16.43 1.70
N ASP A 3 7.62 15.98 2.33
CA ASP A 3 8.99 16.23 1.88
C ASP A 3 9.27 15.43 0.59
N GLN A 4 9.41 16.16 -0.54
CA GLN A 4 9.67 15.57 -1.86
C GLN A 4 11.01 14.82 -1.89
N GLU A 5 11.99 15.26 -1.13
CA GLU A 5 13.29 14.59 -1.04
C GLU A 5 13.15 13.21 -0.39
N ARG A 6 12.37 13.13 0.69
CA ARG A 6 12.03 11.87 1.36
C ARG A 6 11.28 10.91 0.43
N ILE A 7 10.28 11.39 -0.32
CA ILE A 7 9.57 10.57 -1.31
C ILE A 7 10.55 9.99 -2.34
N ASN A 8 11.42 10.82 -2.89
CA ASN A 8 12.40 10.41 -3.89
C ASN A 8 13.40 9.39 -3.32
N GLU A 9 13.81 9.53 -2.05
CA GLU A 9 14.67 8.56 -1.37
C GLU A 9 13.99 7.18 -1.29
N TYR A 10 12.75 7.13 -0.80
CA TYR A 10 12.01 5.86 -0.66
C TYR A 10 11.73 5.22 -2.00
N TRP A 11 11.32 6.00 -3.01
CA TRP A 11 11.12 5.49 -4.35
C TRP A 11 12.40 4.87 -4.94
N LYS A 12 13.54 5.54 -4.84
CA LYS A 12 14.82 5.00 -5.32
C LYS A 12 15.17 3.64 -4.71
N ARG A 13 14.81 3.43 -3.44
CA ARG A 13 15.03 2.15 -2.75
C ARG A 13 14.15 1.01 -3.25
N THR A 14 13.07 1.31 -3.99
CA THR A 14 12.25 0.27 -4.62
C THR A 14 12.92 -0.36 -5.85
N ASP A 15 14.01 0.22 -6.33
CA ASP A 15 14.76 -0.25 -7.52
C ASP A 15 13.84 -0.44 -8.76
N GLN A 16 12.96 0.55 -9.00
CA GLN A 16 12.07 0.58 -10.15
C GLN A 16 12.57 1.59 -11.19
N PRO A 17 12.29 1.39 -12.49
CA PRO A 17 12.69 2.33 -13.54
C PRO A 17 11.92 3.66 -13.44
N LEU A 18 12.53 4.74 -13.95
CA LEU A 18 11.94 6.09 -13.92
C LEU A 18 10.53 6.17 -14.53
N SER A 19 10.23 5.33 -15.52
CA SER A 19 8.90 5.23 -16.12
C SER A 19 7.82 4.87 -15.09
N VAL A 20 8.14 4.07 -14.07
CA VAL A 20 7.23 3.76 -12.96
C VAL A 20 6.96 4.99 -12.11
N PHE A 21 7.98 5.82 -11.84
CA PHE A 21 7.78 7.06 -11.08
C PHE A 21 6.85 8.04 -11.81
N GLU A 22 7.00 8.17 -13.12
CA GLU A 22 6.10 9.00 -13.93
C GLU A 22 4.68 8.41 -13.95
N ALA A 23 4.52 7.09 -14.10
CA ALA A 23 3.22 6.45 -14.04
C ALA A 23 2.55 6.61 -12.65
N LEU A 24 3.31 6.57 -11.55
CA LEU A 24 2.79 6.86 -10.21
C LEU A 24 2.26 8.30 -10.10
N LYS A 25 2.91 9.28 -10.74
CA LYS A 25 2.39 10.65 -10.82
C LYS A 25 1.08 10.70 -11.60
N GLU A 26 1.04 10.05 -12.75
CA GLU A 26 -0.14 10.03 -13.64
C GLU A 26 -1.38 9.44 -12.96
N ILE A 27 -1.22 8.38 -12.15
CA ILE A 27 -2.34 7.81 -11.38
C ILE A 27 -2.66 8.60 -10.10
N GLY A 28 -1.94 9.69 -9.79
CA GLY A 28 -2.18 10.54 -8.64
C GLY A 28 -1.69 9.98 -7.29
N TYR A 29 -0.72 9.05 -7.29
CA TYR A 29 -0.22 8.40 -6.08
C TYR A 29 0.30 9.40 -5.04
N PHE A 30 0.97 10.47 -5.48
CA PHE A 30 1.57 11.48 -4.61
C PHE A 30 0.56 12.52 -4.07
N ASP A 31 -0.67 12.52 -4.60
CA ASP A 31 -1.72 13.46 -4.21
C ASP A 31 -2.90 12.75 -3.50
N ALA A 32 -3.00 11.43 -3.62
CA ALA A 32 -4.09 10.66 -3.04
C ALA A 32 -4.07 10.67 -1.50
N PRO A 33 -5.24 10.69 -0.82
CA PRO A 33 -5.33 10.51 0.62
C PRO A 33 -5.16 9.04 1.01
N ALA A 34 -4.71 8.77 2.24
CA ALA A 34 -4.66 7.41 2.78
C ALA A 34 -6.05 6.86 3.14
N SER A 35 -6.98 7.74 3.48
CA SER A 35 -8.35 7.36 3.86
C SER A 35 -9.36 8.44 3.48
N LYS A 36 -10.66 8.14 3.60
CA LYS A 36 -11.72 9.11 3.38
C LYS A 36 -11.85 10.16 4.50
N GLY A 37 -11.57 9.79 5.75
CA GLY A 37 -11.82 10.65 6.89
C GLY A 37 -11.24 10.14 8.21
N HIS A 38 -10.30 9.19 8.14
CA HIS A 38 -9.53 8.65 9.27
C HIS A 38 -8.09 9.15 9.18
N HIS A 39 -7.11 8.24 9.37
CA HIS A 39 -5.70 8.57 9.27
C HIS A 39 -5.35 9.18 7.90
N LEU A 40 -4.54 10.24 7.91
CA LEU A 40 -3.99 10.91 6.73
C LEU A 40 -5.01 11.17 5.59
N ALA A 41 -6.22 11.61 5.95
CA ALA A 41 -7.29 12.01 5.00
C ALA A 41 -6.98 13.38 4.37
N VAL A 42 -5.80 13.55 3.83
CA VAL A 42 -5.26 14.79 3.22
C VAL A 42 -4.53 14.47 1.92
N ALA A 43 -4.34 15.48 1.08
CA ALA A 43 -3.54 15.32 -0.13
C ALA A 43 -2.13 14.82 0.22
N GLY A 44 -1.69 13.78 -0.48
CA GLY A 44 -0.41 13.11 -0.23
C GLY A 44 -0.40 12.15 0.97
N GLY A 45 -1.52 11.99 1.65
CA GLY A 45 -1.63 11.08 2.80
C GLY A 45 -1.28 9.64 2.45
N LEU A 46 -1.58 9.17 1.23
CA LEU A 46 -1.26 7.82 0.78
C LEU A 46 0.25 7.55 0.76
N VAL A 47 1.03 8.43 0.19
CA VAL A 47 2.49 8.24 0.14
C VAL A 47 3.12 8.36 1.52
N GLU A 48 2.61 9.22 2.40
CA GLU A 48 3.08 9.31 3.79
C GLU A 48 2.78 8.01 4.56
N HIS A 49 1.56 7.49 4.45
CA HIS A 49 1.19 6.18 5.00
C HIS A 49 2.09 5.05 4.47
N SER A 50 2.31 5.02 3.16
CA SER A 50 3.20 4.03 2.53
C SER A 50 4.63 4.08 3.07
N ILE A 51 5.13 5.27 3.36
CA ILE A 51 6.44 5.46 4.01
C ILE A 51 6.43 4.91 5.45
N HIS A 52 5.38 5.15 6.23
CA HIS A 52 5.26 4.61 7.59
C HIS A 52 5.22 3.08 7.58
N VAL A 53 4.40 2.48 6.73
CA VAL A 53 4.34 1.02 6.54
C VAL A 53 5.71 0.46 6.14
N THR A 54 6.40 1.12 5.20
CA THR A 54 7.76 0.74 4.79
C THR A 54 8.73 0.72 5.95
N ASN A 55 8.71 1.74 6.81
CA ASN A 55 9.59 1.83 7.98
C ASN A 55 9.36 0.68 8.95
N ILE A 56 8.10 0.35 9.24
CA ILE A 56 7.76 -0.76 10.11
C ILE A 56 8.21 -2.08 9.50
N LEU A 57 7.93 -2.33 8.21
CA LEU A 57 8.37 -3.54 7.52
C LEU A 57 9.89 -3.73 7.55
N ARG A 58 10.65 -2.68 7.34
CA ARG A 58 12.13 -2.73 7.36
C ARG A 58 12.68 -3.19 8.71
N VAL A 59 12.13 -2.68 9.81
CA VAL A 59 12.62 -3.07 11.16
C VAL A 59 12.22 -4.50 11.53
N THR A 60 11.17 -5.05 10.93
CA THR A 60 10.75 -6.44 11.18
C THR A 60 11.70 -7.47 10.55
N GLN A 61 12.47 -7.08 9.54
CA GLN A 61 13.33 -7.98 8.75
C GLN A 61 12.58 -9.22 8.22
N SER A 62 11.27 -9.07 7.97
CA SER A 62 10.38 -10.14 7.53
C SER A 62 10.57 -10.51 6.04
N MET A 63 11.30 -9.68 5.30
CA MET A 63 11.64 -9.83 3.88
C MET A 63 12.93 -9.08 3.54
N PRO A 64 13.54 -9.28 2.35
CA PRO A 64 14.66 -8.47 1.88
C PRO A 64 14.34 -6.97 1.91
N GLU A 65 15.33 -6.13 2.17
CA GLU A 65 15.11 -4.69 2.33
C GLU A 65 14.44 -4.05 1.11
N VAL A 66 14.86 -4.38 -0.10
CA VAL A 66 14.24 -3.89 -1.33
C VAL A 66 12.76 -4.29 -1.44
N SER A 67 12.44 -5.52 -1.02
CA SER A 67 11.05 -6.02 -0.98
C SER A 67 10.21 -5.28 0.05
N ALA A 68 10.78 -4.93 1.23
CA ALA A 68 10.09 -4.11 2.22
C ALA A 68 9.73 -2.72 1.67
N TYR A 69 10.64 -2.10 0.89
CA TYR A 69 10.34 -0.86 0.18
C TYR A 69 9.25 -1.03 -0.88
N ARG A 70 9.32 -2.07 -1.73
CA ARG A 70 8.31 -2.32 -2.77
C ARG A 70 6.94 -2.60 -2.18
N VAL A 71 6.88 -3.50 -1.21
CA VAL A 71 5.61 -3.86 -0.56
C VAL A 71 5.02 -2.67 0.19
N GLY A 72 5.80 -1.99 1.04
CA GLY A 72 5.32 -0.85 1.81
C GLY A 72 4.87 0.32 0.93
N MET A 73 5.65 0.65 -0.12
CA MET A 73 5.29 1.76 -1.02
C MET A 73 4.08 1.47 -1.93
N TYR A 74 3.81 0.19 -2.24
CA TYR A 74 2.83 -0.14 -3.29
C TYR A 74 1.63 -0.97 -2.82
N HIS A 75 1.53 -1.33 -1.51
CA HIS A 75 0.43 -2.18 -1.02
C HIS A 75 -0.96 -1.59 -1.26
N ASP A 76 -1.07 -0.28 -1.25
CA ASP A 76 -2.33 0.47 -1.26
C ASP A 76 -2.57 1.30 -2.54
N LEU A 77 -1.96 0.94 -3.66
CA LEU A 77 -2.12 1.67 -4.94
C LEU A 77 -3.57 1.85 -5.37
N VAL A 78 -4.45 0.95 -5.01
CA VAL A 78 -5.89 1.07 -5.32
C VAL A 78 -6.51 2.35 -4.76
N LYS A 79 -5.96 2.91 -3.67
CA LYS A 79 -6.44 4.15 -3.05
C LYS A 79 -6.33 5.36 -3.98
N CYS A 80 -5.43 5.34 -4.97
CA CYS A 80 -5.38 6.37 -6.02
C CYS A 80 -6.71 6.49 -6.80
N LEU A 81 -7.47 5.39 -6.90
CA LEU A 81 -8.73 5.31 -7.61
C LEU A 81 -9.95 5.30 -6.69
N CYS A 82 -9.76 5.19 -5.38
CA CYS A 82 -10.85 5.07 -4.40
C CYS A 82 -11.40 6.41 -3.93
N TYR A 83 -10.68 7.51 -4.12
CA TYR A 83 -11.03 8.78 -3.51
C TYR A 83 -11.05 9.93 -4.52
N LYS A 84 -12.17 10.66 -4.54
CA LYS A 84 -12.35 11.87 -5.34
C LYS A 84 -12.47 13.07 -4.41
N ALA A 85 -11.66 14.08 -4.62
CA ALA A 85 -11.77 15.34 -3.90
C ALA A 85 -13.11 16.05 -4.25
N VAL A 86 -13.84 16.49 -3.22
CA VAL A 86 -15.15 17.18 -3.36
C VAL A 86 -15.12 18.60 -2.80
N GLY A 87 -13.95 19.14 -2.54
CA GLY A 87 -13.74 20.47 -1.97
C GLY A 87 -13.52 20.44 -0.45
N ASP A 88 -13.05 21.55 0.10
CA ASP A 88 -12.82 21.75 1.54
C ASP A 88 -11.96 20.66 2.22
N GLY A 89 -11.02 20.07 1.48
CA GLY A 89 -10.17 18.99 1.99
C GLY A 89 -10.91 17.67 2.24
N LYS A 90 -12.12 17.51 1.68
CA LYS A 90 -12.96 16.31 1.84
C LYS A 90 -12.84 15.41 0.63
N TYR A 91 -13.04 14.11 0.87
CA TYR A 91 -13.02 13.08 -0.16
C TYR A 91 -14.28 12.24 -0.14
N GLU A 92 -14.75 11.86 -1.32
CA GLU A 92 -15.79 10.84 -1.50
C GLU A 92 -15.17 9.52 -1.94
N TYR A 93 -15.74 8.40 -1.47
CA TYR A 93 -15.35 7.08 -1.93
C TYR A 93 -15.95 6.82 -3.31
N VAL A 94 -15.11 6.34 -4.21
CA VAL A 94 -15.48 5.87 -5.53
C VAL A 94 -15.09 4.40 -5.63
N GLN A 95 -16.01 3.55 -6.09
CA GLN A 95 -15.71 2.13 -6.29
C GLN A 95 -14.71 1.98 -7.45
N PRO A 96 -13.50 1.46 -7.22
CA PRO A 96 -12.54 1.23 -8.30
C PRO A 96 -13.01 0.07 -9.19
N PRO A 97 -12.62 0.04 -10.49
CA PRO A 97 -13.03 -1.01 -11.43
C PRO A 97 -12.25 -2.33 -11.25
N TYR A 98 -11.67 -2.56 -10.09
CA TYR A 98 -10.84 -3.73 -9.78
C TYR A 98 -11.47 -4.55 -8.64
N PRO A 99 -11.31 -5.89 -8.62
CA PRO A 99 -11.82 -6.74 -7.57
C PRO A 99 -10.90 -6.73 -6.35
N GLY A 100 -11.49 -6.55 -5.16
CA GLY A 100 -10.76 -6.64 -3.89
C GLY A 100 -9.69 -5.56 -3.70
N HIS A 101 -9.36 -5.24 -2.47
CA HIS A 101 -8.46 -4.12 -2.17
C HIS A 101 -6.99 -4.43 -2.52
N GLY A 102 -6.42 -5.48 -1.92
CA GLY A 102 -5.02 -5.83 -2.17
C GLY A 102 -4.79 -6.40 -3.57
N ALA A 103 -5.74 -7.19 -4.10
CA ALA A 103 -5.66 -7.68 -5.48
C ALA A 103 -5.67 -6.52 -6.49
N ALA A 104 -6.51 -5.52 -6.28
CA ALA A 104 -6.55 -4.30 -7.09
C ALA A 104 -5.21 -3.55 -7.07
N SER A 105 -4.59 -3.38 -5.90
CA SER A 105 -3.27 -2.74 -5.79
C SER A 105 -2.20 -3.51 -6.57
N ALA A 106 -2.20 -4.84 -6.50
CA ALA A 106 -1.26 -5.66 -7.25
C ALA A 106 -1.50 -5.62 -8.78
N MET A 107 -2.76 -5.51 -9.21
CA MET A 107 -3.11 -5.34 -10.63
C MET A 107 -2.65 -3.97 -11.15
N ILE A 108 -2.95 -2.89 -10.43
CA ILE A 108 -2.48 -1.54 -10.79
C ILE A 108 -0.96 -1.50 -10.85
N ALA A 109 -0.26 -2.11 -9.89
CA ALA A 109 1.20 -2.22 -9.91
C ALA A 109 1.70 -2.84 -11.23
N ALA A 110 1.07 -3.94 -11.68
CA ALA A 110 1.42 -4.60 -12.93
C ALA A 110 1.11 -3.71 -14.15
N ASP A 111 -0.04 -3.05 -14.17
CA ASP A 111 -0.49 -2.19 -15.27
C ASP A 111 0.46 -0.99 -15.49
N ILE A 112 1.03 -0.43 -14.42
CA ILE A 112 2.00 0.68 -14.50
C ILE A 112 3.46 0.23 -14.56
N GLY A 113 3.72 -1.07 -14.70
CA GLY A 113 5.04 -1.63 -14.94
C GLY A 113 5.91 -1.86 -13.70
N ILE A 114 5.33 -1.84 -12.49
CA ILE A 114 6.06 -2.18 -11.26
C ILE A 114 6.44 -3.66 -11.27
N GLN A 115 7.73 -3.92 -11.11
CA GLN A 115 8.26 -5.27 -11.04
C GLN A 115 8.16 -5.80 -9.60
N LEU A 116 7.25 -6.76 -9.39
CA LEU A 116 7.04 -7.45 -8.11
C LEU A 116 7.33 -8.94 -8.29
N ASP A 117 8.09 -9.49 -7.36
CA ASP A 117 8.26 -10.94 -7.29
C ASP A 117 6.99 -11.63 -6.74
N PRO A 118 6.89 -12.98 -6.80
CA PRO A 118 5.71 -13.68 -6.30
C PRO A 118 5.43 -13.48 -4.80
N VAL A 119 6.48 -13.27 -3.98
CA VAL A 119 6.34 -13.05 -2.53
C VAL A 119 5.82 -11.65 -2.25
N GLU A 120 6.40 -10.63 -2.88
CA GLU A 120 5.98 -9.23 -2.81
C GLU A 120 4.51 -9.09 -3.25
N ARG A 121 4.16 -9.72 -4.36
CA ARG A 121 2.78 -9.73 -4.86
C ARG A 121 1.81 -10.38 -3.89
N ALA A 122 2.17 -11.52 -3.29
CA ALA A 122 1.32 -12.19 -2.29
C ALA A 122 1.16 -11.34 -1.04
N ALA A 123 2.22 -10.67 -0.57
CA ALA A 123 2.17 -9.75 0.55
C ALA A 123 1.20 -8.59 0.29
N ILE A 124 1.24 -7.99 -0.91
CA ILE A 124 0.32 -6.92 -1.33
C ILE A 124 -1.11 -7.44 -1.47
N VAL A 125 -1.33 -8.56 -2.15
CA VAL A 125 -2.69 -9.11 -2.37
C VAL A 125 -3.39 -9.38 -1.05
N TRP A 126 -2.69 -9.88 -0.04
CA TRP A 126 -3.25 -10.35 1.22
C TRP A 126 -2.97 -9.43 2.42
N HIS A 127 -2.50 -8.18 2.20
CA HIS A 127 -2.20 -7.27 3.31
C HIS A 127 -3.41 -6.92 4.17
N MET A 128 -4.63 -6.94 3.62
CA MET A 128 -5.86 -6.76 4.39
C MET A 128 -6.17 -7.92 5.34
N GLY A 129 -5.43 -9.04 5.25
CA GLY A 129 -5.71 -10.23 6.05
C GLY A 129 -7.13 -10.74 5.83
N ALA A 130 -7.76 -11.23 6.89
CA ALA A 130 -9.14 -11.75 6.84
C ALA A 130 -10.20 -10.67 6.54
N PHE A 131 -9.91 -9.39 6.77
CA PHE A 131 -10.84 -8.29 6.48
C PHE A 131 -11.09 -8.07 4.98
N GLY A 132 -10.17 -8.53 4.13
CA GLY A 132 -10.30 -8.43 2.67
C GLY A 132 -11.00 -9.65 2.03
N ILE A 133 -11.54 -10.58 2.82
CA ILE A 133 -12.10 -11.85 2.36
C ILE A 133 -13.62 -11.79 2.41
N HIS A 134 -14.27 -12.10 1.29
CA HIS A 134 -15.72 -11.98 1.13
C HIS A 134 -16.44 -13.30 0.85
N ASP A 135 -15.70 -14.39 0.56
CA ASP A 135 -16.25 -15.71 0.29
C ASP A 135 -15.30 -16.86 0.67
N ASP A 136 -15.82 -18.09 0.67
CA ASP A 136 -15.06 -19.29 1.05
C ASP A 136 -13.91 -19.59 0.09
N ARG A 137 -14.04 -19.25 -1.20
CA ARG A 137 -12.98 -19.44 -2.19
C ARG A 137 -11.79 -18.55 -1.88
N GLN A 138 -12.04 -17.26 -1.62
CA GLN A 138 -10.99 -16.32 -1.23
C GLN A 138 -10.33 -16.74 0.09
N MET A 139 -11.09 -17.31 1.05
CA MET A 139 -10.55 -17.84 2.28
C MET A 139 -9.57 -18.99 2.02
N GLU A 140 -9.91 -19.92 1.13
CA GLU A 140 -9.00 -21.03 0.79
C GLU A 140 -7.75 -20.53 0.01
N GLU A 141 -7.90 -19.56 -0.86
CA GLU A 141 -6.78 -18.92 -1.55
C GLU A 141 -5.84 -18.21 -0.55
N TYR A 142 -6.38 -17.47 0.43
CA TYR A 142 -5.63 -16.85 1.50
C TYR A 142 -4.87 -17.87 2.37
N LYS A 143 -5.54 -18.95 2.79
CA LYS A 143 -4.90 -20.03 3.55
C LYS A 143 -3.79 -20.69 2.74
N ALA A 144 -3.98 -20.87 1.43
CA ALA A 144 -2.95 -21.42 0.55
C ALA A 144 -1.74 -20.47 0.45
N ALA A 145 -1.95 -19.17 0.34
CA ALA A 145 -0.89 -18.17 0.36
C ALA A 145 -0.14 -18.14 1.70
N LEU A 146 -0.86 -18.21 2.82
CA LEU A 146 -0.27 -18.28 4.16
C LEU A 146 0.58 -19.55 4.37
N ARG A 147 0.16 -20.71 3.83
CA ARG A 147 0.99 -21.94 3.88
C ARG A 147 2.33 -21.76 3.15
N LYS A 148 2.36 -20.93 2.12
CA LYS A 148 3.56 -20.74 1.28
C LYS A 148 4.44 -19.57 1.75
N TRP A 149 3.82 -18.46 2.14
CA TRP A 149 4.50 -17.19 2.47
C TRP A 149 3.93 -16.53 3.74
N PRO A 150 3.91 -17.22 4.90
CA PRO A 150 3.24 -16.70 6.10
C PRO A 150 3.88 -15.40 6.61
N ILE A 151 5.20 -15.35 6.66
CA ILE A 151 5.95 -14.23 7.25
C ILE A 151 5.68 -12.91 6.49
N PRO A 152 5.94 -12.79 5.19
CA PRO A 152 5.71 -11.53 4.49
C PRO A 152 4.24 -11.08 4.50
N ILE A 153 3.27 -11.99 4.39
CA ILE A 153 1.85 -11.64 4.41
C ILE A 153 1.43 -11.11 5.79
N ILE A 154 1.78 -11.83 6.87
CA ILE A 154 1.38 -11.44 8.23
C ILE A 154 2.04 -10.13 8.65
N PHE A 155 3.34 -9.96 8.36
CA PHE A 155 4.04 -8.75 8.75
C PHE A 155 3.62 -7.54 7.92
N THR A 156 3.24 -7.70 6.65
CA THR A 156 2.67 -6.60 5.86
C THR A 156 1.34 -6.15 6.46
N HIS A 157 0.42 -7.08 6.75
CA HIS A 157 -0.84 -6.78 7.42
C HIS A 157 -0.64 -6.06 8.76
N ALA A 158 0.25 -6.58 9.61
CA ALA A 158 0.53 -5.99 10.92
C ALA A 158 1.16 -4.59 10.80
N SER A 159 2.05 -4.38 9.82
CA SER A 159 2.72 -3.09 9.60
C SER A 159 1.76 -2.02 9.12
N ASP A 160 0.86 -2.36 8.20
CA ASP A 160 -0.20 -1.47 7.72
C ASP A 160 -1.14 -1.07 8.87
N HIS A 161 -1.61 -2.05 9.64
CA HIS A 161 -2.48 -1.78 10.78
C HIS A 161 -1.81 -0.93 11.86
N LEU A 162 -0.54 -1.21 12.19
CA LEU A 162 0.24 -0.43 13.15
C LEU A 162 0.47 1.00 12.67
N ALA A 163 0.82 1.20 11.40
CA ALA A 163 0.96 2.53 10.80
C ALA A 163 -0.34 3.34 10.94
N SER A 164 -1.48 2.74 10.59
CA SER A 164 -2.81 3.38 10.72
C SER A 164 -3.10 3.81 12.16
N ILE A 165 -2.82 2.95 13.15
CA ILE A 165 -3.01 3.27 14.58
C ILE A 165 -2.08 4.43 15.01
N GLN A 166 -0.81 4.41 14.61
CA GLN A 166 0.13 5.49 14.93
C GLN A 166 -0.32 6.83 14.35
N GLU A 167 -0.80 6.83 13.11
CA GLU A 167 -1.29 8.00 12.41
C GLU A 167 -2.57 8.58 13.04
N GLU A 168 -3.48 7.73 13.52
CA GLU A 168 -4.71 8.15 14.20
C GLU A 168 -4.44 8.67 15.61
N THR A 169 -3.51 8.06 16.33
CA THR A 169 -3.25 8.41 17.74
C THR A 169 -2.16 9.45 17.92
N GLY A 170 -1.34 9.70 16.88
CA GLY A 170 -0.16 10.57 16.97
C GLY A 170 0.97 9.96 17.81
N VAL A 171 0.91 8.66 18.13
CA VAL A 171 1.91 7.95 18.93
C VAL A 171 2.85 7.18 18.00
N TYR A 172 3.96 7.79 17.67
CA TYR A 172 5.04 7.16 16.91
C TYR A 172 6.09 6.62 17.92
N GLN A 173 6.33 5.31 17.89
CA GLN A 173 7.36 4.65 18.72
C GLN A 173 8.67 4.50 17.95
#